data_7d513a9cb4431830f8f6603ba2e48a0c
#
_entry.id   7d513a9cb4431830f8f6603ba2e48a0c
#
_cell.length_a   1.000
_cell.length_b   1.000
_cell.length_c   1.000
_cell.angle_alpha   90.00
_cell.angle_beta   90.00
_cell.angle_gamma   90.00
#
_symmetry.space_group_name_H-M   'P 1'
#
loop_
_entity.id
_entity.type
_entity.pdbx_description
1 polymer ?
#
loop_
_entity_poly.entity_id
_entity_poly.type
_entity_poly.pdbx_seq_one_letter_code
_entity_poly.pdbx_strand_id
1 'polypeptide(L)'
;MFEFEKILEFLSQNTDWINWAAFILVFMESLIIVGLFTPATLIVPGIGVLAASVGIGPLEIFLYATLGMITGDSVSYLIGKLIGNKVISWFPEEQKPYVEKARNFIKKYGILSVALGRFVGPLRCLVPLTAGTLGMKPKVFFPVEILSAPAWTAVYVLTGYFLGAVFVEYFTYFLLAFVFVVSIYVYFKDPMKLRK
;
A
#
# COMPACT_ATOMS: atom_id res chain seq x y z
N MET A 1 -14.40 -8.03 25.32
CA MET A 1 -15.09 -6.75 25.08
C MET A 1 -14.46 -5.62 25.88
N PHE A 2 -14.29 -5.76 27.21
CA PHE A 2 -13.70 -4.73 28.08
C PHE A 2 -12.26 -4.28 27.73
N GLU A 3 -11.42 -5.13 27.18
CA GLU A 3 -10.05 -4.74 26.81
C GLU A 3 -10.00 -3.89 25.52
N PHE A 4 -10.89 -4.15 24.58
CA PHE A 4 -10.95 -3.39 23.33
C PHE A 4 -11.43 -1.95 23.57
N GLU A 5 -12.43 -1.77 24.43
CA GLU A 5 -12.92 -0.45 24.82
C GLU A 5 -11.84 0.39 25.51
N LYS A 6 -11.07 -0.22 26.43
CA LYS A 6 -9.92 0.44 27.08
C LYS A 6 -8.82 0.85 26.11
N ILE A 7 -8.55 0.01 25.10
CA ILE A 7 -7.57 0.33 24.06
C ILE A 7 -8.09 1.51 23.22
N LEU A 8 -9.36 1.52 22.82
CA LEU A 8 -9.94 2.64 22.08
C LEU A 8 -9.94 3.93 22.90
N GLU A 9 -10.26 3.86 24.19
CA GLU A 9 -10.22 4.99 25.10
C GLU A 9 -8.80 5.54 25.26
N PHE A 10 -7.81 4.67 25.45
CA PHE A 10 -6.40 5.05 25.49
C PHE A 10 -5.95 5.71 24.18
N LEU A 11 -6.32 5.16 23.04
CA LEU A 11 -5.98 5.69 21.73
C LEU A 11 -6.67 7.04 21.47
N SER A 12 -7.92 7.21 21.89
CA SER A 12 -8.64 8.49 21.74
C SER A 12 -8.06 9.61 22.60
N GLN A 13 -7.47 9.26 23.75
CA GLN A 13 -6.77 10.21 24.63
C GLN A 13 -5.34 10.52 24.15
N ASN A 14 -4.78 9.69 23.27
CA ASN A 14 -3.41 9.79 22.78
C ASN A 14 -3.36 9.76 21.26
N THR A 15 -4.06 10.66 20.60
CA THR A 15 -4.18 10.74 19.13
C THR A 15 -2.83 10.84 18.41
N ASP A 16 -1.85 11.48 19.03
CA ASP A 16 -0.48 11.60 18.49
C ASP A 16 0.15 10.23 18.20
N TRP A 17 -0.10 9.23 19.05
CA TRP A 17 0.41 7.87 18.85
C TRP A 17 -0.16 7.22 17.60
N ILE A 18 -1.43 7.47 17.28
CA ILE A 18 -2.08 6.94 16.08
C ILE A 18 -1.50 7.58 14.83
N ASN A 19 -1.24 8.89 14.87
CA ASN A 19 -0.63 9.61 13.78
C ASN A 19 0.78 9.09 13.49
N TRP A 20 1.60 8.92 14.54
CA TRP A 20 2.94 8.33 14.40
C TRP A 20 2.88 6.86 13.97
N ALA A 21 1.93 6.09 14.47
CA ALA A 21 1.73 4.71 14.02
C ALA A 21 1.36 4.66 12.54
N ALA A 22 0.50 5.56 12.05
CA ALA A 22 0.17 5.67 10.64
C ALA A 22 1.40 6.01 9.79
N PHE A 23 2.20 6.99 10.23
CA PHE A 23 3.48 7.31 9.59
C PHE A 23 4.39 6.08 9.51
N ILE A 24 4.63 5.41 10.64
CA ILE A 24 5.53 4.26 10.72
C ILE A 24 5.01 3.09 9.87
N LEU A 25 3.71 2.79 9.93
CA LEU A 25 3.12 1.70 9.16
C LEU A 25 3.25 1.95 7.66
N VAL A 26 2.90 3.14 7.18
CA VAL A 26 3.00 3.49 5.76
C VAL A 26 4.47 3.58 5.32
N PHE A 27 5.35 4.11 6.17
CA PHE A 27 6.80 4.11 5.95
C PHE A 27 7.33 2.67 5.77
N MET A 28 7.06 1.78 6.72
CA MET A 28 7.50 0.39 6.67
C MET A 28 6.98 -0.33 5.44
N GLU A 29 5.73 -0.09 5.08
CA GLU A 29 5.09 -0.67 3.91
C GLU A 29 5.66 -0.13 2.58
N SER A 30 6.17 1.10 2.56
CA SER A 30 6.86 1.69 1.43
C SER A 30 8.30 1.19 1.30
N LEU A 31 8.87 0.61 2.36
CA LEU A 31 10.14 -0.08 2.28
C LEU A 31 9.99 -1.39 1.52
N ILE A 32 10.91 -1.64 0.59
CA ILE A 32 10.84 -2.78 -0.32
C ILE A 32 10.76 -4.13 0.37
N ILE A 33 11.48 -4.29 1.51
CA ILE A 33 11.54 -5.56 2.24
C ILE A 33 10.16 -5.91 2.85
N VAL A 34 9.49 -4.91 3.43
CA VAL A 34 8.19 -5.10 4.09
C VAL A 34 7.05 -5.06 3.07
N GLY A 35 7.06 -4.06 2.19
CA GLY A 35 5.98 -3.82 1.22
C GLY A 35 5.75 -4.94 0.21
N LEU A 36 6.73 -5.81 -0.01
CA LEU A 36 6.57 -6.96 -0.89
C LEU A 36 5.74 -8.08 -0.24
N PHE A 37 5.72 -8.13 1.10
CA PHE A 37 5.03 -9.17 1.88
C PHE A 37 3.72 -8.68 2.51
N THR A 38 3.48 -7.36 2.54
CA THR A 38 2.31 -6.78 3.20
C THR A 38 1.21 -6.42 2.21
N PRO A 39 -0.07 -6.73 2.52
CA PRO A 39 -1.21 -6.33 1.70
C PRO A 39 -1.60 -4.87 1.98
N ALA A 40 -0.82 -3.91 1.43
CA ALA A 40 -1.02 -2.46 1.52
C ALA A 40 -2.46 -2.01 1.35
N THR A 41 -3.11 -2.59 0.36
CA THR A 41 -4.48 -2.26 -0.02
C THR A 41 -5.52 -2.51 1.08
N LEU A 42 -5.16 -3.30 2.10
CA LEU A 42 -6.02 -3.57 3.26
C LEU A 42 -5.59 -2.77 4.50
N ILE A 43 -4.28 -2.67 4.74
CA ILE A 43 -3.74 -2.01 5.95
C ILE A 43 -3.97 -0.52 5.91
N VAL A 44 -3.70 0.14 4.77
CA VAL A 44 -3.74 1.60 4.67
C VAL A 44 -5.17 2.17 4.78
N PRO A 45 -6.21 1.59 4.15
CA PRO A 45 -7.59 1.99 4.45
C PRO A 45 -7.98 1.75 5.92
N GLY A 46 -7.49 0.67 6.54
CA GLY A 46 -7.71 0.38 7.95
C GLY A 46 -7.21 1.49 8.89
N ILE A 47 -6.11 2.15 8.55
CA ILE A 47 -5.62 3.33 9.27
C ILE A 47 -6.66 4.47 9.20
N GLY A 48 -7.25 4.70 8.03
CA GLY A 48 -8.31 5.69 7.86
C GLY A 48 -9.55 5.39 8.71
N VAL A 49 -10.00 4.13 8.72
CA VAL A 49 -11.11 3.68 9.58
C VAL A 49 -10.81 3.93 11.05
N LEU A 50 -9.62 3.54 11.51
CA LEU A 50 -9.21 3.72 12.90
C LEU A 50 -9.17 5.20 13.27
N ALA A 51 -8.57 6.05 12.44
CA ALA A 51 -8.52 7.49 12.67
C ALA A 51 -9.92 8.11 12.79
N ALA A 52 -10.85 7.72 11.92
CA ALA A 52 -12.23 8.17 12.00
C ALA A 52 -12.94 7.72 13.28
N SER A 53 -12.70 6.48 13.73
CA SER A 53 -13.34 5.92 14.94
C SER A 53 -12.91 6.59 16.24
N VAL A 54 -11.71 7.19 16.27
CA VAL A 54 -11.15 7.89 17.45
C VAL A 54 -11.19 9.43 17.31
N GLY A 55 -11.79 9.95 16.24
CA GLY A 55 -12.01 11.39 16.06
C GLY A 55 -10.79 12.19 15.57
N ILE A 56 -9.76 11.54 15.01
CA ILE A 56 -8.63 12.22 14.36
C ILE A 56 -9.12 12.88 13.06
N GLY A 57 -8.68 14.12 12.80
CA GLY A 57 -9.05 14.83 11.58
C GLY A 57 -8.53 14.15 10.29
N PRO A 58 -9.32 14.15 9.20
CA PRO A 58 -8.93 13.48 7.95
C PRO A 58 -7.66 14.08 7.33
N LEU A 59 -7.46 15.38 7.46
CA LEU A 59 -6.26 16.05 6.96
C LEU A 59 -5.02 15.64 7.76
N GLU A 60 -5.16 15.49 9.06
CA GLU A 60 -4.07 15.13 9.95
C GLU A 60 -3.53 13.73 9.63
N ILE A 61 -4.39 12.72 9.64
CA ILE A 61 -3.98 11.35 9.33
C ILE A 61 -3.45 11.21 7.89
N PHE A 62 -4.03 11.96 6.96
CA PHE A 62 -3.57 12.02 5.57
C PHE A 62 -2.13 12.55 5.47
N LEU A 63 -1.80 13.62 6.20
CA LEU A 63 -0.45 14.21 6.19
C LEU A 63 0.58 13.25 6.78
N TYR A 64 0.32 12.64 7.92
CA TYR A 64 1.24 11.66 8.53
C TYR A 64 1.46 10.44 7.62
N ALA A 65 0.41 9.88 7.07
CA ALA A 65 0.52 8.76 6.12
C ALA A 65 1.28 9.15 4.84
N THR A 66 1.04 10.34 4.29
CA THR A 66 1.74 10.85 3.10
C THR A 66 3.22 11.05 3.38
N LEU A 67 3.58 11.63 4.53
CA LEU A 67 4.98 11.79 4.94
C LEU A 67 5.67 10.43 5.13
N GLY A 68 4.97 9.46 5.74
CA GLY A 68 5.47 8.09 5.86
C GLY A 68 5.79 7.47 4.50
N MET A 69 4.90 7.66 3.52
CA MET A 69 5.08 7.18 2.16
C MET A 69 6.28 7.82 1.46
N ILE A 70 6.33 9.17 1.44
CA ILE A 70 7.42 9.90 0.78
C ILE A 70 8.78 9.52 1.38
N THR A 71 8.87 9.40 2.70
CA THR A 71 10.12 9.02 3.37
C THR A 71 10.50 7.58 3.08
N GLY A 72 9.56 6.63 3.11
CA GLY A 72 9.81 5.22 2.83
C GLY A 72 10.26 4.98 1.38
N ASP A 73 9.56 5.58 0.42
CA ASP A 73 9.93 5.49 -0.99
C ASP A 73 11.27 6.19 -1.28
N SER A 74 11.56 7.30 -0.60
CA SER A 74 12.85 7.98 -0.69
C SER A 74 13.99 7.11 -0.19
N VAL A 75 13.81 6.42 0.93
CA VAL A 75 14.78 5.46 1.46
C VAL A 75 14.96 4.29 0.49
N SER A 76 13.88 3.73 -0.04
CA SER A 76 13.94 2.64 -1.02
C SER A 76 14.67 3.07 -2.30
N TYR A 77 14.44 4.29 -2.79
CA TYR A 77 15.15 4.86 -3.93
C TYR A 77 16.65 5.03 -3.64
N LEU A 78 17.02 5.56 -2.46
CA LEU A 78 18.41 5.74 -2.07
C LEU A 78 19.14 4.41 -1.92
N ILE A 79 18.52 3.41 -1.31
CA ILE A 79 19.03 2.04 -1.25
C ILE A 79 19.26 1.50 -2.66
N GLY A 80 18.29 1.68 -3.56
CA GLY A 80 18.42 1.29 -4.97
C GLY A 80 19.60 1.96 -5.65
N LYS A 81 19.81 3.25 -5.41
CA LYS A 81 20.89 4.02 -6.01
C LYS A 81 22.29 3.63 -5.50
N LEU A 82 22.39 3.31 -4.22
CA LEU A 82 23.67 3.02 -3.57
C LEU A 82 24.10 1.54 -3.72
N ILE A 83 23.17 0.62 -3.48
CA ILE A 83 23.46 -0.81 -3.38
C ILE A 83 22.43 -1.70 -4.08
N GLY A 84 21.62 -1.15 -5.00
CA GLY A 84 20.45 -1.82 -5.55
C GLY A 84 20.72 -3.19 -6.17
N ASN A 85 21.81 -3.37 -6.92
CA ASN A 85 22.18 -4.67 -7.50
C ASN A 85 22.45 -5.72 -6.41
N LYS A 86 23.07 -5.31 -5.29
CA LYS A 86 23.32 -6.19 -4.14
C LYS A 86 22.01 -6.54 -3.42
N VAL A 87 21.13 -5.55 -3.23
CA VAL A 87 19.80 -5.80 -2.61
C VAL A 87 18.97 -6.74 -3.47
N ILE A 88 18.98 -6.56 -4.79
CA ILE A 88 18.24 -7.43 -5.73
C ILE A 88 18.78 -8.87 -5.68
N SER A 89 20.08 -9.06 -5.45
CA SER A 89 20.64 -10.41 -5.33
C SER A 89 20.18 -11.17 -4.07
N TRP A 90 19.71 -10.47 -3.05
CA TRP A 90 19.17 -11.07 -1.83
C TRP A 90 17.72 -11.54 -1.97
N PHE A 91 17.04 -11.13 -3.04
CA PHE A 91 15.64 -11.54 -3.26
C PHE A 91 15.55 -13.03 -3.60
N PRO A 92 14.55 -13.72 -3.05
CA PRO A 92 14.19 -15.07 -3.48
C PRO A 92 14.00 -15.13 -4.99
N GLU A 93 14.36 -16.25 -5.61
CA GLU A 93 14.23 -16.44 -7.07
C GLU A 93 12.81 -16.16 -7.58
N GLU A 94 11.79 -16.49 -6.78
CA GLU A 94 10.37 -16.26 -7.08
C GLU A 94 10.02 -14.78 -7.21
N GLN A 95 10.78 -13.88 -6.57
CA GLN A 95 10.53 -12.44 -6.58
C GLN A 95 11.32 -11.68 -7.66
N LYS A 96 12.39 -12.27 -8.21
CA LYS A 96 13.19 -11.66 -9.27
C LYS A 96 12.40 -11.29 -10.53
N PRO A 97 11.39 -12.06 -10.97
CA PRO A 97 10.52 -11.67 -12.08
C PRO A 97 9.78 -10.35 -11.87
N TYR A 98 9.42 -10.01 -10.62
CA TYR A 98 8.77 -8.74 -10.32
C TYR A 98 9.75 -7.56 -10.46
N VAL A 99 11.02 -7.75 -10.11
CA VAL A 99 12.07 -6.74 -10.33
C VAL A 99 12.27 -6.47 -11.83
N GLU A 100 12.30 -7.53 -12.65
CA GLU A 100 12.36 -7.37 -14.12
C GLU A 100 11.12 -6.68 -14.69
N LYS A 101 9.94 -6.99 -14.18
CA LYS A 101 8.70 -6.26 -14.53
C LYS A 101 8.82 -4.77 -14.19
N ALA A 102 9.35 -4.44 -13.00
CA ALA A 102 9.57 -3.05 -12.59
C ALA A 102 10.60 -2.35 -13.51
N ARG A 103 11.70 -3.01 -13.87
CA ARG A 103 12.69 -2.49 -14.82
C ARG A 103 12.08 -2.19 -16.18
N ASN A 104 11.32 -3.14 -16.72
CA ASN A 104 10.66 -2.97 -18.02
C ASN A 104 9.58 -1.88 -17.96
N PHE A 105 8.88 -1.77 -16.84
CA PHE A 105 7.91 -0.71 -16.61
C PHE A 105 8.55 0.68 -16.60
N ILE A 106 9.70 0.83 -15.91
CA ILE A 106 10.47 2.09 -15.89
C ILE A 106 11.04 2.39 -17.27
N LYS A 107 11.58 1.40 -17.99
CA LYS A 107 12.07 1.61 -19.37
C LYS A 107 10.97 2.06 -20.34
N LYS A 108 9.75 1.53 -20.17
CA LYS A 108 8.61 1.84 -21.03
C LYS A 108 7.99 3.21 -20.73
N TYR A 109 7.80 3.55 -19.45
CA TYR A 109 7.05 4.72 -19.02
C TYR A 109 7.90 5.85 -18.46
N GLY A 110 9.22 5.62 -18.30
CA GLY A 110 10.16 6.64 -17.82
C GLY A 110 9.75 7.22 -16.47
N ILE A 111 9.68 8.54 -16.40
CA ILE A 111 9.30 9.29 -15.19
C ILE A 111 7.88 8.95 -14.69
N LEU A 112 6.95 8.68 -15.60
CA LEU A 112 5.57 8.34 -15.24
C LEU A 112 5.46 7.00 -14.50
N SER A 113 6.47 6.15 -14.62
CA SER A 113 6.50 4.88 -13.90
C SER A 113 6.46 5.05 -12.38
N VAL A 114 7.03 6.13 -11.85
CA VAL A 114 7.02 6.44 -10.41
C VAL A 114 5.59 6.72 -9.93
N ALA A 115 4.82 7.50 -10.69
CA ALA A 115 3.43 7.79 -10.34
C ALA A 115 2.51 6.58 -10.58
N LEU A 116 2.59 5.97 -11.78
CA LEU A 116 1.69 4.88 -12.18
C LEU A 116 1.98 3.58 -11.43
N GLY A 117 3.25 3.31 -11.12
CA GLY A 117 3.67 2.09 -10.42
C GLY A 117 3.04 1.90 -9.05
N ARG A 118 2.63 3.01 -8.40
CA ARG A 118 1.95 2.98 -7.10
C ARG A 118 0.61 2.27 -7.11
N PHE A 119 -0.08 2.31 -8.27
CA PHE A 119 -1.40 1.70 -8.45
C PHE A 119 -1.32 0.27 -8.98
N VAL A 120 -0.12 -0.25 -9.23
CA VAL A 120 0.10 -1.57 -9.82
C VAL A 120 0.69 -2.54 -8.79
N GLY A 121 -0.15 -3.07 -7.91
CA GLY A 121 0.16 -4.16 -6.96
C GLY A 121 1.63 -4.21 -6.48
N PRO A 122 2.36 -5.31 -6.76
CA PRO A 122 3.73 -5.48 -6.25
C PRO A 122 4.75 -4.50 -6.84
N LEU A 123 4.42 -3.77 -7.91
CA LEU A 123 5.34 -2.78 -8.48
C LEU A 123 5.49 -1.54 -7.59
N ARG A 124 4.52 -1.26 -6.73
CA ARG A 124 4.52 -0.08 -5.87
C ARG A 124 5.82 0.06 -5.07
N CYS A 125 6.24 -0.96 -4.33
CA CYS A 125 7.46 -0.92 -3.52
C CYS A 125 8.73 -1.18 -4.34
N LEU A 126 8.62 -1.81 -5.52
CA LEU A 126 9.75 -2.14 -6.39
C LEU A 126 10.19 -0.94 -7.26
N VAL A 127 9.26 -0.08 -7.66
CA VAL A 127 9.56 1.05 -8.55
C VAL A 127 10.56 2.03 -7.94
N PRO A 128 10.44 2.51 -6.69
CA PRO A 128 11.44 3.40 -6.09
C PRO A 128 12.85 2.78 -6.06
N LEU A 129 12.98 1.53 -5.59
CA LEU A 129 14.26 0.82 -5.59
C LEU A 129 14.83 0.69 -7.00
N THR A 130 14.02 0.23 -7.95
CA THR A 130 14.45 -0.03 -9.32
C THR A 130 14.80 1.28 -10.04
N ALA A 131 14.07 2.36 -9.79
CA ALA A 131 14.40 3.70 -10.31
C ALA A 131 15.77 4.16 -9.82
N GLY A 132 16.07 3.95 -8.53
CA GLY A 132 17.41 4.19 -7.97
C GLY A 132 18.48 3.34 -8.63
N THR A 133 18.24 2.02 -8.77
CA THR A 133 19.19 1.08 -9.39
C THR A 133 19.47 1.40 -10.86
N LEU A 134 18.48 1.86 -11.60
CA LEU A 134 18.63 2.28 -13.01
C LEU A 134 19.23 3.68 -13.16
N GLY A 135 19.61 4.33 -12.06
CA GLY A 135 20.29 5.63 -12.08
C GLY A 135 19.36 6.81 -12.42
N MET A 136 18.05 6.69 -12.19
CA MET A 136 17.13 7.84 -12.33
C MET A 136 17.64 9.00 -11.48
N LYS A 137 17.71 10.20 -12.06
CA LYS A 137 18.24 11.38 -11.36
C LYS A 137 17.29 11.78 -10.21
N PRO A 138 17.82 12.17 -9.01
CA PRO A 138 16.97 12.63 -7.89
C PRO A 138 16.04 13.77 -8.27
N LYS A 139 16.54 14.74 -9.07
CA LYS A 139 15.76 15.88 -9.59
C LYS A 139 14.55 15.46 -10.44
N VAL A 140 14.52 14.22 -10.90
CA VAL A 140 13.42 13.64 -11.69
C VAL A 140 12.51 12.81 -10.80
N PHE A 141 13.09 12.01 -9.90
CA PHE A 141 12.34 11.13 -8.99
C PHE A 141 11.51 11.93 -7.97
N PHE A 142 12.17 12.81 -7.18
CA PHE A 142 11.52 13.46 -6.05
C PHE A 142 10.31 14.37 -6.39
N PRO A 143 10.32 15.18 -7.47
CA PRO A 143 9.12 15.95 -7.81
C PRO A 143 7.90 15.06 -8.11
N VAL A 144 8.10 13.96 -8.83
CA VAL A 144 7.00 13.02 -9.11
C VAL A 144 6.57 12.28 -7.87
N GLU A 145 7.52 11.94 -7.01
CA GLU A 145 7.27 11.34 -5.70
C GLU A 145 6.35 12.23 -4.85
N ILE A 146 6.73 13.49 -4.66
CA ILE A 146 6.01 14.48 -3.84
C ILE A 146 4.61 14.77 -4.40
N LEU A 147 4.43 14.75 -5.72
CA LEU A 147 3.13 14.99 -6.35
C LEU A 147 2.23 13.75 -6.34
N SER A 148 2.79 12.56 -6.53
CA SER A 148 1.99 11.33 -6.67
C SER A 148 1.70 10.62 -5.35
N ALA A 149 2.54 10.79 -4.32
CA ALA A 149 2.31 10.20 -3.01
C ALA A 149 1.01 10.69 -2.35
N PRO A 150 0.73 12.01 -2.31
CA PRO A 150 -0.54 12.49 -1.78
C PRO A 150 -1.76 11.93 -2.52
N ALA A 151 -1.69 11.81 -3.85
CA ALA A 151 -2.80 11.28 -4.64
C ALA A 151 -3.12 9.82 -4.24
N TRP A 152 -2.08 8.98 -4.09
CA TRP A 152 -2.26 7.60 -3.65
C TRP A 152 -2.77 7.51 -2.21
N THR A 153 -2.16 8.28 -1.30
CA THR A 153 -2.56 8.30 0.11
C THR A 153 -4.01 8.78 0.27
N ALA A 154 -4.42 9.79 -0.50
CA ALA A 154 -5.80 10.26 -0.52
C ALA A 154 -6.77 9.14 -0.91
N VAL A 155 -6.46 8.41 -2.00
CA VAL A 155 -7.32 7.32 -2.46
C VAL A 155 -7.51 6.25 -1.38
N TYR A 156 -6.46 5.85 -0.68
CA TYR A 156 -6.55 4.73 0.28
C TYR A 156 -6.96 5.19 1.68
N VAL A 157 -6.30 6.19 2.26
CA VAL A 157 -6.55 6.65 3.64
C VAL A 157 -7.90 7.35 3.74
N LEU A 158 -8.21 8.28 2.83
CA LEU A 158 -9.47 9.02 2.89
C LEU A 158 -10.67 8.14 2.50
N THR A 159 -10.48 7.18 1.58
CA THR A 159 -11.53 6.18 1.32
C THR A 159 -11.80 5.36 2.57
N GLY A 160 -10.76 4.88 3.26
CA GLY A 160 -10.93 4.22 4.56
C GLY A 160 -11.61 5.11 5.59
N TYR A 161 -11.20 6.36 5.68
CA TYR A 161 -11.72 7.34 6.63
C TYR A 161 -13.22 7.61 6.44
N PHE A 162 -13.65 7.92 5.21
CA PHE A 162 -15.03 8.34 4.92
C PHE A 162 -15.97 7.17 4.62
N LEU A 163 -15.44 6.09 4.01
CA LEU A 163 -16.26 4.96 3.58
C LEU A 163 -16.04 3.70 4.42
N GLY A 164 -15.09 3.72 5.35
CA GLY A 164 -14.73 2.55 6.15
C GLY A 164 -15.88 2.04 7.02
N ALA A 165 -16.68 2.93 7.61
CA ALA A 165 -17.87 2.54 8.36
C ALA A 165 -18.86 1.80 7.48
N VAL A 166 -19.14 2.34 6.28
CA VAL A 166 -20.00 1.74 5.27
C VAL A 166 -19.42 0.40 4.78
N PHE A 167 -18.11 0.37 4.53
CA PHE A 167 -17.43 -0.86 4.11
C PHE A 167 -17.52 -1.95 5.18
N VAL A 168 -17.30 -1.63 6.44
CA VAL A 168 -17.39 -2.60 7.54
C VAL A 168 -18.83 -3.11 7.68
N GLU A 169 -19.83 -2.24 7.55
CA GLU A 169 -21.25 -2.61 7.63
C GLU A 169 -21.67 -3.55 6.50
N TYR A 170 -21.24 -3.24 5.25
CA TYR A 170 -21.64 -4.00 4.07
C TYR A 170 -20.64 -5.07 3.66
N PHE A 171 -19.49 -5.20 4.33
CA PHE A 171 -18.43 -6.17 3.99
C PHE A 171 -18.95 -7.60 3.95
N THR A 172 -19.81 -7.98 4.89
CA THR A 172 -20.41 -9.32 4.93
C THR A 172 -21.25 -9.60 3.68
N TYR A 173 -22.05 -8.63 3.26
CA TYR A 173 -22.89 -8.75 2.06
C TYR A 173 -22.02 -8.79 0.80
N PHE A 174 -20.98 -7.99 0.73
CA PHE A 174 -20.02 -8.01 -0.37
C PHE A 174 -19.29 -9.35 -0.47
N LEU A 175 -18.85 -9.88 0.66
CA LEU A 175 -18.19 -11.19 0.72
C LEU A 175 -19.13 -12.31 0.24
N LEU A 176 -20.38 -12.32 0.71
CA LEU A 176 -21.40 -13.29 0.29
C LEU A 176 -21.68 -13.19 -1.22
N ALA A 177 -21.84 -11.96 -1.75
CA ALA A 177 -22.03 -11.73 -3.16
C ALA A 177 -20.82 -12.22 -3.99
N PHE A 178 -19.60 -11.95 -3.53
CA PHE A 178 -18.36 -12.42 -4.17
C PHE A 178 -18.29 -13.95 -4.19
N VAL A 179 -18.52 -14.61 -3.04
CA VAL A 179 -18.55 -16.07 -2.95
C VAL A 179 -19.62 -16.66 -3.87
N PHE A 180 -20.79 -16.04 -3.93
CA PHE A 180 -21.88 -16.47 -4.80
C PHE A 180 -21.50 -16.36 -6.29
N VAL A 181 -20.92 -15.24 -6.72
CA VAL A 181 -20.44 -15.04 -8.10
C VAL A 181 -19.35 -16.04 -8.46
N VAL A 182 -18.37 -16.25 -7.56
CA VAL A 182 -17.31 -17.23 -7.76
C VAL A 182 -17.88 -18.65 -7.85
N SER A 183 -18.84 -19.00 -7.00
CA SER A 183 -19.50 -20.31 -7.03
C SER A 183 -20.24 -20.55 -8.35
N ILE A 184 -20.96 -19.53 -8.85
CA ILE A 184 -21.60 -19.57 -10.16
C ILE A 184 -20.57 -19.75 -11.27
N TYR A 185 -19.50 -18.96 -11.24
CA TYR A 185 -18.42 -19.06 -12.25
C TYR A 185 -17.78 -20.45 -12.28
N VAL A 186 -17.46 -21.01 -11.11
CA VAL A 186 -16.91 -22.38 -10.99
C VAL A 186 -17.91 -23.42 -11.47
N TYR A 187 -19.19 -23.28 -11.13
CA TYR A 187 -20.25 -24.18 -11.60
C TYR A 187 -20.36 -24.21 -13.12
N PHE A 188 -20.32 -23.05 -13.77
CA PHE A 188 -20.42 -22.99 -15.24
C PHE A 188 -19.12 -23.39 -15.97
N LYS A 189 -17.97 -23.20 -15.34
CA LYS A 189 -16.66 -23.53 -15.94
C LYS A 189 -16.35 -25.03 -15.89
N ASP A 190 -16.87 -25.76 -14.91
CA ASP A 190 -16.58 -27.20 -14.74
C ASP A 190 -17.85 -28.02 -14.40
N PRO A 191 -18.84 -28.12 -15.32
CA PRO A 191 -20.12 -28.78 -15.03
C PRO A 191 -19.99 -30.31 -14.83
N MET A 192 -18.82 -30.92 -15.11
CA MET A 192 -18.63 -32.37 -15.06
C MET A 192 -18.08 -32.91 -13.71
N LYS A 193 -17.61 -32.09 -12.79
CA LYS A 193 -17.06 -32.56 -11.49
C LYS A 193 -18.10 -32.82 -10.40
N LEU A 194 -19.31 -32.33 -10.57
CA LEU A 194 -20.43 -32.56 -9.64
C LEU A 194 -21.29 -33.78 -9.95
N ARG A 195 -20.86 -34.59 -10.93
CA ARG A 195 -21.59 -35.78 -11.37
C ARG A 195 -20.84 -37.09 -11.07
N LYS A 196 -20.19 -37.18 -9.89
CA LYS A 196 -19.73 -38.46 -9.33
C LYS A 196 -20.14 -38.57 -7.88
#